data_fda5335e33953f79e29836d2dccf007f
#
_entry.id   fda5335e33953f79e29836d2dccf007f
#
_cell.length_a   1.000
_cell.length_b   1.000
_cell.length_c   1.000
_cell.angle_alpha   90.00
_cell.angle_beta   90.00
_cell.angle_gamma   90.00
#
_symmetry.space_group_name_H-M   'P 1'
#
loop_
_entity.id
_entity.type
_entity.pdbx_description
1 polymer ?
#
loop_
_entity_poly.entity_id
_entity_poly.type
_entity_poly.pdbx_seq_one_letter_code
_entity_poly.pdbx_strand_id
1 'polypeptide(L)'
;MPAGFLNYAKAANIDLTEEVSKRFGKEKIAICTDSFAQLQANKARVNEYTSRVILLCDEVDVRTTARLVEVPVLPVSTRADRHGLLKLLMLDNICGVCGDTFSDLNEDLMAAKLEAKKHGVEINTFESNMSWNELKLNSDGMIPVVVQDYKNLEVLMVAYMNREAFEKTVESGKMTYWSRSRNELWQKGATSGHVQYVKQLSIDCDNDTILAKVQQIGAACHTGNRSCFYREILKKDYHETNPAIVFDHLYKLIEDRKQHPKEGSYTNYLLEQGIDKILKKVGEEATEIIIAAKNPNPEEIKYEISDFLYHVMVLMSERGVTWDDITRELANR
;
A
#
# COMPACT_ATOMS: atom_id res chain seq x y z
N MET A 1 -6.25 -2.74 8.09
CA MET A 1 -7.69 -2.42 8.19
C MET A 1 -7.87 -0.95 7.96
N PRO A 2 -8.73 -0.48 7.08
CA PRO A 2 -9.16 0.90 7.11
C PRO A 2 -10.09 1.03 8.31
N ALA A 3 -9.61 1.68 9.37
CA ALA A 3 -10.48 2.12 10.44
C ALA A 3 -11.45 3.14 9.85
N GLY A 4 -12.74 2.84 9.86
CA GLY A 4 -13.77 3.82 9.59
C GLY A 4 -13.66 4.91 10.65
N PHE A 5 -13.15 6.07 10.27
CA PHE A 5 -13.03 7.21 11.17
C PHE A 5 -14.41 7.82 11.35
N LEU A 6 -15.03 7.58 12.47
CA LEU A 6 -16.14 8.39 12.93
C LEU A 6 -15.55 9.68 13.52
N ASN A 7 -15.63 10.76 12.76
CA ASN A 7 -15.18 12.09 13.18
C ASN A 7 -16.19 12.68 14.17
N TYR A 8 -15.86 12.69 15.46
CA TYR A 8 -16.71 13.21 16.53
C TYR A 8 -16.16 14.54 17.08
N ALA A 9 -16.24 15.59 16.28
CA ALA A 9 -15.87 16.94 16.70
C ALA A 9 -16.91 17.66 17.58
N LYS A 10 -17.99 17.01 18.05
CA LYS A 10 -19.05 17.64 18.87
C LYS A 10 -19.51 16.75 20.02
N ALA A 11 -19.73 17.35 21.19
CA ALA A 11 -20.20 16.71 22.43
C ALA A 11 -21.46 15.82 22.26
N ALA A 12 -22.34 16.14 21.32
CA ALA A 12 -23.54 15.35 21.01
C ALA A 12 -23.25 13.91 20.52
N ASN A 13 -22.03 13.61 20.09
CA ASN A 13 -21.67 12.31 19.53
C ASN A 13 -21.13 11.31 20.56
N ILE A 14 -20.80 11.76 21.77
CA ILE A 14 -20.35 10.86 22.85
C ILE A 14 -21.49 9.95 23.31
N ASP A 15 -22.73 10.40 23.26
CA ASP A 15 -23.91 9.61 23.62
C ASP A 15 -24.19 8.48 22.63
N LEU A 16 -23.81 8.65 21.36
CA LEU A 16 -23.92 7.61 20.33
C LEU A 16 -22.81 6.56 20.44
N THR A 17 -21.72 6.83 21.16
CA THR A 17 -20.55 5.95 21.21
C THR A 17 -20.90 4.57 21.77
N GLU A 18 -21.71 4.52 22.80
CA GLU A 18 -22.18 3.27 23.40
C GLU A 18 -23.02 2.44 22.42
N GLU A 19 -24.00 3.06 21.75
CA GLU A 19 -24.88 2.39 20.78
C GLU A 19 -24.07 1.85 19.60
N VAL A 20 -23.19 2.67 19.05
CA VAL A 20 -22.33 2.30 17.93
C VAL A 20 -21.34 1.19 18.33
N SER A 21 -20.78 1.25 19.55
CA SER A 21 -19.89 0.23 20.09
C SER A 21 -20.60 -1.11 20.26
N LYS A 22 -21.82 -1.12 20.80
CA LYS A 22 -22.62 -2.34 20.93
C LYS A 22 -22.99 -2.96 19.59
N ARG A 23 -23.15 -2.15 18.54
CA ARG A 23 -23.51 -2.61 17.20
C ARG A 23 -22.35 -3.10 16.36
N PHE A 24 -21.19 -2.45 16.44
CA PHE A 24 -20.06 -2.67 15.54
C PHE A 24 -18.78 -3.18 16.21
N GLY A 25 -18.75 -3.24 17.55
CA GLY A 25 -17.58 -3.57 18.35
C GLY A 25 -16.72 -2.34 18.68
N LYS A 26 -16.22 -2.28 19.93
CA LYS A 26 -15.42 -1.15 20.41
C LYS A 26 -14.10 -0.98 19.66
N GLU A 27 -13.54 -2.05 19.14
CA GLU A 27 -12.28 -2.08 18.40
C GLU A 27 -12.33 -1.26 17.09
N LYS A 28 -13.53 -0.95 16.59
CA LYS A 28 -13.76 -0.15 15.39
C LYS A 28 -13.99 1.33 15.68
N ILE A 29 -14.00 1.73 16.95
CA ILE A 29 -14.35 3.09 17.35
C ILE A 29 -13.15 3.81 17.94
N ALA A 30 -12.88 5.02 17.42
CA ALA A 30 -11.96 5.98 17.98
C ALA A 30 -12.70 7.29 18.28
N ILE A 31 -12.39 7.94 19.39
CA ILE A 31 -12.88 9.29 19.71
C ILE A 31 -11.81 10.30 19.31
N CYS A 32 -12.22 11.35 18.60
CA CYS A 32 -11.39 12.51 18.32
C CYS A 32 -11.81 13.69 19.22
N THR A 33 -10.85 14.29 19.94
CA THR A 33 -11.09 15.44 20.82
C THR A 33 -9.86 16.38 20.85
N ASP A 34 -10.12 17.64 21.09
CA ASP A 34 -9.16 18.71 21.41
C ASP A 34 -9.29 19.21 22.85
N SER A 35 -10.13 18.55 23.66
CA SER A 35 -10.51 19.04 25.00
C SER A 35 -10.23 18.02 26.09
N PHE A 36 -9.30 18.36 26.98
CA PHE A 36 -9.05 17.60 28.21
C PHE A 36 -10.30 17.50 29.10
N ALA A 37 -11.05 18.60 29.24
CA ALA A 37 -12.23 18.62 30.09
C ALA A 37 -13.35 17.68 29.60
N GLN A 38 -13.57 17.63 28.29
CA GLN A 38 -14.52 16.68 27.69
C GLN A 38 -14.08 15.24 27.91
N LEU A 39 -12.81 14.95 27.72
CA LEU A 39 -12.27 13.61 27.91
C LEU A 39 -12.39 13.19 29.37
N GLN A 40 -12.09 14.09 30.31
CA GLN A 40 -12.21 13.86 31.75
C GLN A 40 -13.66 13.57 32.18
N ALA A 41 -14.61 14.35 31.68
CA ALA A 41 -16.04 14.16 31.98
C ALA A 41 -16.60 12.84 31.45
N ASN A 42 -16.00 12.29 30.38
CA ASN A 42 -16.47 11.07 29.71
C ASN A 42 -15.51 9.88 29.85
N LYS A 43 -14.52 9.94 30.74
CA LYS A 43 -13.46 8.93 30.89
C LYS A 43 -13.98 7.49 30.94
N ALA A 44 -15.01 7.21 31.75
CA ALA A 44 -15.54 5.86 31.87
C ALA A 44 -16.10 5.33 30.58
N ARG A 45 -16.89 6.14 29.86
CA ARG A 45 -17.43 5.77 28.53
C ARG A 45 -16.35 5.57 27.49
N VAL A 46 -15.33 6.42 27.49
CA VAL A 46 -14.19 6.30 26.56
C VAL A 46 -13.48 4.98 26.77
N ASN A 47 -13.14 4.62 27.99
CA ASN A 47 -12.46 3.37 28.29
C ASN A 47 -13.30 2.13 27.97
N GLU A 48 -14.61 2.20 28.17
CA GLU A 48 -15.51 1.07 27.97
C GLU A 48 -15.85 0.84 26.49
N TYR A 49 -16.15 1.91 25.76
CA TYR A 49 -16.78 1.82 24.42
C TYR A 49 -15.89 2.19 23.24
N THR A 50 -14.60 2.53 23.47
CA THR A 50 -13.71 2.89 22.40
C THR A 50 -12.41 2.10 22.43
N SER A 51 -11.72 2.02 21.28
CA SER A 51 -10.42 1.37 21.16
C SER A 51 -9.25 2.33 21.34
N ARG A 52 -9.47 3.63 21.11
CA ARG A 52 -8.42 4.67 21.20
C ARG A 52 -8.99 6.07 21.21
N VAL A 53 -8.16 7.01 21.63
CA VAL A 53 -8.41 8.45 21.54
C VAL A 53 -7.49 9.06 20.49
N ILE A 54 -8.04 9.81 19.53
CA ILE A 54 -7.32 10.71 18.64
C ILE A 54 -7.35 12.08 19.30
N LEU A 55 -6.19 12.56 19.73
CA LEU A 55 -6.05 13.82 20.46
C LEU A 55 -5.47 14.88 19.56
N LEU A 56 -6.26 15.91 19.22
CA LEU A 56 -5.76 17.12 18.58
C LEU A 56 -4.99 17.93 19.62
N CYS A 57 -3.67 17.95 19.57
CA CYS A 57 -2.83 18.27 20.71
C CYS A 57 -2.11 19.62 20.64
N ASP A 58 -2.41 20.47 19.65
CA ASP A 58 -1.69 21.75 19.52
C ASP A 58 -1.91 22.71 20.71
N GLU A 59 -3.03 22.55 21.42
CA GLU A 59 -3.43 23.36 22.59
C GLU A 59 -3.58 22.53 23.88
N VAL A 60 -3.27 21.22 23.85
CA VAL A 60 -3.55 20.30 24.97
C VAL A 60 -2.28 19.58 25.43
N ASP A 61 -2.07 19.47 26.73
CA ASP A 61 -0.98 18.67 27.30
C ASP A 61 -1.22 17.16 27.06
N VAL A 62 -0.47 16.61 26.13
CA VAL A 62 -0.56 15.21 25.73
C VAL A 62 -0.23 14.25 26.87
N ARG A 63 0.80 14.56 27.69
CA ARG A 63 1.23 13.69 28.80
C ARG A 63 0.12 13.51 29.85
N THR A 64 -0.47 14.60 30.27
CA THR A 64 -1.56 14.58 31.25
C THR A 64 -2.80 13.89 30.69
N THR A 65 -3.10 14.17 29.40
CA THR A 65 -4.25 13.59 28.72
C THR A 65 -4.10 12.08 28.48
N ALA A 66 -2.92 11.61 28.09
CA ALA A 66 -2.67 10.19 27.87
C ALA A 66 -2.78 9.35 29.17
N ARG A 67 -2.43 9.94 30.31
CA ARG A 67 -2.59 9.28 31.62
C ARG A 67 -4.02 9.27 32.17
N LEU A 68 -4.89 10.07 31.58
CA LEU A 68 -6.29 10.15 32.00
C LEU A 68 -7.09 8.92 31.61
N VAL A 69 -6.81 8.33 30.46
CA VAL A 69 -7.55 7.20 29.87
C VAL A 69 -6.70 5.93 29.83
N GLU A 70 -7.37 4.78 29.80
CA GLU A 70 -6.71 3.46 29.72
C GLU A 70 -6.51 3.02 28.27
N VAL A 71 -7.37 3.51 27.36
CA VAL A 71 -7.23 3.23 25.92
C VAL A 71 -6.08 4.02 25.33
N PRO A 72 -5.38 3.47 24.33
CA PRO A 72 -4.24 4.14 23.68
C PRO A 72 -4.61 5.50 23.09
N VAL A 73 -3.69 6.46 23.17
CA VAL A 73 -3.85 7.81 22.64
C VAL A 73 -2.97 7.99 21.40
N LEU A 74 -3.57 8.57 20.34
CA LEU A 74 -2.91 8.99 19.10
C LEU A 74 -2.89 10.52 19.04
N PRO A 75 -1.82 11.20 19.46
CA PRO A 75 -1.71 12.64 19.30
C PRO A 75 -1.56 13.04 17.84
N VAL A 76 -2.26 14.10 17.46
CA VAL A 76 -2.23 14.73 16.14
C VAL A 76 -1.85 16.19 16.33
N SER A 77 -0.75 16.63 15.73
CA SER A 77 -0.29 18.02 15.79
C SER A 77 -0.08 18.58 14.38
N THR A 78 -0.58 19.77 14.14
CA THR A 78 -0.33 20.53 12.90
C THR A 78 0.88 21.44 13.01
N ARG A 79 1.41 21.64 14.23
CA ARG A 79 2.49 22.59 14.53
C ARG A 79 3.82 21.93 14.90
N ALA A 80 3.77 20.69 15.41
CA ALA A 80 4.98 20.00 15.85
C ALA A 80 5.85 19.60 14.67
N ASP A 81 7.14 19.90 14.77
CA ASP A 81 8.15 19.36 13.88
C ASP A 81 8.40 17.86 14.16
N ARG A 82 9.22 17.24 13.33
CA ARG A 82 9.60 15.83 13.47
C ARG A 82 10.10 15.48 14.88
N HIS A 83 10.97 16.31 15.45
CA HIS A 83 11.54 16.06 16.78
C HIS A 83 10.47 16.17 17.89
N GLY A 84 9.57 17.14 17.78
CA GLY A 84 8.42 17.27 18.68
C GLY A 84 7.50 16.05 18.64
N LEU A 85 7.18 15.57 17.44
CA LEU A 85 6.36 14.36 17.26
C LEU A 85 7.06 13.11 17.81
N LEU A 86 8.36 12.95 17.60
CA LEU A 86 9.12 11.84 18.18
C LEU A 86 9.14 11.87 19.71
N LYS A 87 9.23 13.04 20.33
CA LYS A 87 9.11 13.17 21.79
C LYS A 87 7.74 12.73 22.32
N LEU A 88 6.67 13.03 21.58
CA LEU A 88 5.32 12.56 21.94
C LEU A 88 5.22 11.05 21.88
N LEU A 89 5.85 10.42 20.87
CA LEU A 89 5.84 8.96 20.71
C LEU A 89 6.53 8.21 21.87
N MET A 90 7.40 8.89 22.61
CA MET A 90 8.10 8.33 23.78
C MET A 90 7.29 8.41 25.08
N LEU A 91 6.10 8.99 25.08
CA LEU A 91 5.24 9.08 26.26
C LEU A 91 4.45 7.77 26.48
N ASP A 92 4.15 7.50 27.75
CA ASP A 92 3.31 6.36 28.12
C ASP A 92 1.92 6.45 27.48
N ASN A 93 1.32 5.29 27.15
CA ASN A 93 -0.01 5.15 26.56
C ASN A 93 -0.19 5.85 25.19
N ILE A 94 0.90 6.07 24.46
CA ILE A 94 0.86 6.60 23.08
C ILE A 94 1.02 5.44 22.10
N CYS A 95 0.06 5.27 21.17
CA CYS A 95 0.09 4.20 20.16
C CYS A 95 0.63 4.63 18.79
N GLY A 96 0.99 5.87 18.64
CA GLY A 96 1.52 6.47 17.43
C GLY A 96 1.47 7.98 17.48
N VAL A 97 1.95 8.66 16.46
CA VAL A 97 1.84 10.12 16.31
C VAL A 97 1.45 10.46 14.88
N CYS A 98 0.73 11.55 14.70
CA CYS A 98 0.37 12.09 13.41
C CYS A 98 0.64 13.59 13.38
N GLY A 99 1.07 14.11 12.23
CA GLY A 99 1.32 15.53 12.07
C GLY A 99 1.59 15.90 10.62
N ASP A 100 1.37 17.18 10.30
CA ASP A 100 1.52 17.70 8.93
C ASP A 100 2.94 17.55 8.42
N THR A 101 3.94 17.59 9.32
CA THR A 101 5.35 17.36 8.97
C THR A 101 5.58 16.00 8.28
N PHE A 102 4.79 14.97 8.60
CA PHE A 102 4.88 13.65 7.96
C PHE A 102 4.09 13.57 6.64
N SER A 103 3.34 14.59 6.30
CA SER A 103 2.66 14.72 5.01
C SER A 103 3.57 15.35 3.95
N ASP A 104 4.71 15.93 4.33
CA ASP A 104 5.72 16.42 3.41
C ASP A 104 6.38 15.22 2.70
N LEU A 105 6.31 15.21 1.38
CA LEU A 105 6.92 14.17 0.54
C LEU A 105 8.45 14.11 0.65
N ASN A 106 9.09 15.17 1.16
CA ASN A 106 10.52 15.24 1.39
C ASN A 106 10.93 14.63 2.75
N GLU A 107 9.98 14.39 3.65
CA GLU A 107 10.29 13.80 4.96
C GLU A 107 10.61 12.31 4.83
N ASP A 108 11.76 11.92 5.36
CA ASP A 108 12.18 10.51 5.39
C ASP A 108 11.59 9.78 6.61
N LEU A 109 10.44 9.14 6.40
CA LEU A 109 9.73 8.39 7.44
C LEU A 109 10.55 7.21 7.99
N MET A 110 11.44 6.61 7.19
CA MET A 110 12.30 5.53 7.69
C MET A 110 13.37 6.07 8.63
N ALA A 111 13.97 7.21 8.30
CA ALA A 111 14.89 7.89 9.20
C ALA A 111 14.21 8.29 10.52
N ALA A 112 12.96 8.77 10.48
CA ALA A 112 12.17 9.06 11.67
C ALA A 112 11.93 7.80 12.53
N LYS A 113 11.58 6.67 11.91
CA LYS A 113 11.40 5.38 12.60
C LYS A 113 12.70 4.89 13.24
N LEU A 114 13.81 4.96 12.54
CA LEU A 114 15.11 4.55 13.06
C LEU A 114 15.55 5.42 14.23
N GLU A 115 15.27 6.73 14.19
CA GLU A 115 15.49 7.64 15.30
C GLU A 115 14.64 7.27 16.52
N ALA A 116 13.34 7.01 16.32
CA ALA A 116 12.44 6.55 17.38
C ALA A 116 12.95 5.25 18.03
N LYS A 117 13.38 4.28 17.20
CA LYS A 117 13.93 3.00 17.67
C LYS A 117 15.19 3.18 18.51
N LYS A 118 16.11 4.10 18.14
CA LYS A 118 17.30 4.44 18.92
C LYS A 118 16.96 4.97 20.33
N HIS A 119 15.80 5.58 20.46
CA HIS A 119 15.26 6.06 21.75
C HIS A 119 14.40 5.03 22.49
N GLY A 120 14.42 3.76 22.07
CA GLY A 120 13.74 2.68 22.78
C GLY A 120 12.24 2.52 22.43
N VAL A 121 11.76 3.23 21.39
CA VAL A 121 10.40 3.04 20.90
C VAL A 121 10.32 1.73 20.12
N GLU A 122 9.40 0.85 20.49
CA GLU A 122 9.11 -0.35 19.70
C GLU A 122 8.35 0.05 18.43
N ILE A 123 9.04 0.05 17.31
CA ILE A 123 8.52 0.47 16.01
C ILE A 123 9.03 -0.44 14.89
N ASN A 124 8.15 -0.74 13.95
CA ASN A 124 8.48 -1.60 12.82
C ASN A 124 9.45 -0.89 11.86
N THR A 125 10.65 -1.46 11.72
CA THR A 125 11.69 -1.08 10.77
C THR A 125 12.06 -2.28 9.91
N PHE A 126 12.80 -2.04 8.81
CA PHE A 126 13.39 -3.15 8.08
C PHE A 126 14.58 -3.71 8.86
N GLU A 127 14.63 -5.02 8.96
CA GLU A 127 15.73 -5.77 9.56
C GLU A 127 16.07 -6.95 8.65
N SER A 128 17.37 -7.18 8.47
CA SER A 128 17.81 -8.36 7.72
C SER A 128 17.92 -9.55 8.66
N ASN A 129 17.36 -10.68 8.25
CA ASN A 129 17.52 -11.96 8.95
C ASN A 129 18.86 -12.65 8.64
N MET A 130 19.63 -12.09 7.69
CA MET A 130 20.94 -12.59 7.29
C MET A 130 21.97 -11.48 7.34
N SER A 131 23.20 -11.82 7.71
CA SER A 131 24.32 -10.91 7.61
C SER A 131 24.92 -10.91 6.21
N TRP A 132 25.56 -9.81 5.82
CA TRP A 132 26.28 -9.74 4.55
C TRP A 132 27.33 -10.86 4.36
N ASN A 133 27.93 -11.33 5.44
CA ASN A 133 28.98 -12.35 5.40
C ASN A 133 28.45 -13.75 5.03
N GLU A 134 27.15 -13.97 5.08
CA GLU A 134 26.50 -15.23 4.70
C GLU A 134 26.21 -15.32 3.20
N LEU A 135 26.37 -14.17 2.48
CA LEU A 135 26.16 -14.08 1.04
C LEU A 135 27.40 -14.55 0.27
N LYS A 136 27.20 -15.26 -0.82
CA LYS A 136 28.23 -15.62 -1.78
C LYS A 136 28.41 -14.50 -2.81
N LEU A 137 29.53 -13.84 -2.74
CA LEU A 137 29.82 -12.71 -3.61
C LEU A 137 30.58 -13.15 -4.85
N ASN A 138 30.42 -12.40 -5.94
CA ASN A 138 31.25 -12.58 -7.13
C ASN A 138 32.72 -12.16 -6.87
N SER A 139 33.58 -12.30 -7.88
CA SER A 139 35.00 -11.90 -7.81
C SER A 139 35.24 -10.43 -7.44
N ASP A 140 34.27 -9.58 -7.69
CA ASP A 140 34.35 -8.14 -7.41
C ASP A 140 33.77 -7.78 -6.01
N GLY A 141 33.44 -8.77 -5.19
CA GLY A 141 32.84 -8.57 -3.86
C GLY A 141 31.41 -8.07 -3.90
N MET A 142 30.67 -8.35 -4.96
CA MET A 142 29.30 -7.92 -5.18
C MET A 142 28.34 -9.09 -5.36
N ILE A 143 27.05 -8.83 -5.10
CA ILE A 143 25.96 -9.77 -5.37
C ILE A 143 25.02 -9.20 -6.44
N PRO A 144 24.59 -9.96 -7.43
CA PRO A 144 23.55 -9.56 -8.37
C PRO A 144 22.19 -9.47 -7.66
N VAL A 145 21.37 -8.53 -8.12
CA VAL A 145 20.02 -8.29 -7.61
C VAL A 145 19.05 -8.28 -8.77
N VAL A 146 18.17 -9.26 -8.84
CA VAL A 146 17.02 -9.27 -9.73
C VAL A 146 15.90 -8.47 -9.08
N VAL A 147 15.43 -7.43 -9.77
CA VAL A 147 14.41 -6.51 -9.25
C VAL A 147 13.07 -6.79 -9.92
N GLN A 148 12.06 -7.05 -9.13
CA GLN A 148 10.72 -7.46 -9.55
C GLN A 148 9.67 -6.51 -8.96
N ASP A 149 8.67 -6.14 -9.74
CA ASP A 149 7.51 -5.45 -9.20
C ASP A 149 6.72 -6.37 -8.27
N TYR A 150 6.34 -5.88 -7.08
CA TYR A 150 5.70 -6.72 -6.07
C TYR A 150 4.24 -7.06 -6.39
N LYS A 151 3.57 -6.30 -7.27
CA LYS A 151 2.16 -6.48 -7.62
C LYS A 151 1.96 -7.44 -8.77
N ASN A 152 2.59 -7.15 -9.93
CA ASN A 152 2.40 -7.91 -11.15
C ASN A 152 3.54 -8.91 -11.43
N LEU A 153 4.56 -8.95 -10.56
CA LEU A 153 5.71 -9.84 -10.64
C LEU A 153 6.59 -9.63 -11.90
N GLU A 154 6.43 -8.51 -12.58
CA GLU A 154 7.26 -8.13 -13.71
C GLU A 154 8.72 -7.94 -13.29
N VAL A 155 9.67 -8.54 -14.01
CA VAL A 155 11.09 -8.28 -13.78
C VAL A 155 11.44 -6.92 -14.38
N LEU A 156 11.90 -6.02 -13.52
CA LEU A 156 12.15 -4.63 -13.89
C LEU A 156 13.57 -4.36 -14.37
N MET A 157 14.55 -4.91 -13.66
CA MET A 157 15.97 -4.71 -13.97
C MET A 157 16.85 -5.69 -13.20
N VAL A 158 18.14 -5.74 -13.56
CA VAL A 158 19.21 -6.37 -12.79
C VAL A 158 20.24 -5.31 -12.43
N ALA A 159 20.69 -5.33 -11.19
CA ALA A 159 21.75 -4.46 -10.68
C ALA A 159 22.69 -5.24 -9.76
N TYR A 160 23.63 -4.56 -9.12
CA TYR A 160 24.58 -5.17 -8.18
C TYR A 160 24.62 -4.39 -6.89
N MET A 161 24.87 -5.10 -5.78
CA MET A 161 25.12 -4.52 -4.48
C MET A 161 26.50 -4.93 -3.96
N ASN A 162 27.19 -4.01 -3.34
CA ASN A 162 28.23 -4.26 -2.37
C ASN A 162 27.65 -4.20 -0.96
N ARG A 163 28.43 -4.43 0.09
CA ARG A 163 27.99 -4.37 1.49
C ARG A 163 27.26 -3.07 1.82
N GLU A 164 27.86 -1.93 1.47
CA GLU A 164 27.31 -0.61 1.80
C GLU A 164 25.95 -0.36 1.12
N ALA A 165 25.81 -0.78 -0.13
CA ALA A 165 24.53 -0.69 -0.87
C ALA A 165 23.44 -1.54 -0.20
N PHE A 166 23.79 -2.74 0.24
CA PHE A 166 22.86 -3.63 0.95
C PHE A 166 22.43 -3.02 2.30
N GLU A 167 23.38 -2.59 3.13
CA GLU A 167 23.11 -1.98 4.44
C GLU A 167 22.23 -0.73 4.30
N LYS A 168 22.52 0.16 3.34
CA LYS A 168 21.69 1.34 3.03
C LYS A 168 20.30 0.98 2.53
N THR A 169 20.17 -0.09 1.76
CA THR A 169 18.86 -0.58 1.31
C THR A 169 18.02 -1.04 2.50
N VAL A 170 18.59 -1.83 3.41
CA VAL A 170 17.90 -2.29 4.62
C VAL A 170 17.56 -1.10 5.53
N GLU A 171 18.48 -0.18 5.73
CA GLU A 171 18.27 0.99 6.58
C GLU A 171 17.14 1.90 6.06
N SER A 172 17.18 2.26 4.77
CA SER A 172 16.27 3.24 4.19
C SER A 172 14.96 2.68 3.68
N GLY A 173 14.89 1.37 3.42
CA GLY A 173 13.78 0.75 2.68
C GLY A 173 13.69 1.19 1.21
N LYS A 174 14.73 1.85 0.69
CA LYS A 174 14.85 2.28 -0.71
C LYS A 174 16.00 1.56 -1.36
N MET A 175 15.78 1.00 -2.56
CA MET A 175 16.82 0.25 -3.27
C MET A 175 18.03 1.12 -3.57
N THR A 176 19.16 0.73 -3.03
CA THR A 176 20.47 1.30 -3.27
C THR A 176 21.37 0.24 -3.90
N TYR A 177 22.08 0.59 -4.93
CA TYR A 177 22.94 -0.29 -5.71
C TYR A 177 24.37 0.23 -5.76
N TRP A 178 25.26 -0.63 -6.23
CA TRP A 178 26.60 -0.22 -6.64
C TRP A 178 26.67 -0.06 -8.16
N SER A 179 26.99 1.14 -8.60
CA SER A 179 27.18 1.41 -10.02
C SER A 179 28.60 1.00 -10.44
N ARG A 180 28.74 -0.12 -11.14
CA ARG A 180 30.05 -0.62 -11.60
C ARG A 180 30.77 0.34 -12.54
N SER A 181 30.02 1.05 -13.41
CA SER A 181 30.59 1.98 -14.39
C SER A 181 31.05 3.30 -13.76
N ARG A 182 30.38 3.76 -12.69
CA ARG A 182 30.72 5.00 -12.00
C ARG A 182 31.53 4.78 -10.73
N ASN A 183 31.64 3.53 -10.29
CA ASN A 183 32.30 3.12 -9.05
C ASN A 183 31.79 3.88 -7.81
N GLU A 184 30.47 3.99 -7.70
CA GLU A 184 29.79 4.72 -6.62
C GLU A 184 28.48 4.08 -6.21
N LEU A 185 28.00 4.42 -5.02
CA LEU A 185 26.66 4.10 -4.59
C LEU A 185 25.63 4.82 -5.44
N TRP A 186 24.55 4.12 -5.76
CA TRP A 186 23.45 4.65 -6.54
C TRP A 186 22.11 4.27 -5.92
N GLN A 187 21.47 5.22 -5.22
CA GLN A 187 20.10 5.06 -4.80
C GLN A 187 19.16 5.27 -6.00
N LYS A 188 18.36 4.27 -6.28
CA LYS A 188 17.42 4.32 -7.41
C LYS A 188 16.39 5.43 -7.20
N GLY A 189 16.30 6.31 -8.19
CA GLY A 189 15.35 7.42 -8.19
C GLY A 189 15.82 8.69 -7.46
N ALA A 190 17.02 8.75 -6.90
CA ALA A 190 17.52 9.93 -6.21
C ALA A 190 17.47 11.21 -7.06
N THR A 191 17.70 11.09 -8.38
CA THR A 191 17.66 12.23 -9.31
C THR A 191 16.36 12.29 -10.09
N SER A 192 15.81 11.15 -10.49
CA SER A 192 14.66 11.07 -11.41
C SER A 192 13.30 11.01 -10.70
N GLY A 193 13.26 10.83 -9.38
CA GLY A 193 12.04 10.53 -8.63
C GLY A 193 11.49 9.11 -8.84
N HIS A 194 12.11 8.30 -9.72
CA HIS A 194 11.69 6.93 -10.00
C HIS A 194 12.23 5.95 -8.95
N VAL A 195 11.78 6.12 -7.71
CA VAL A 195 12.23 5.37 -6.53
C VAL A 195 11.71 3.93 -6.56
N GLN A 196 12.48 3.03 -5.96
CA GLN A 196 12.08 1.65 -5.67
C GLN A 196 12.00 1.44 -4.16
N TYR A 197 10.78 1.29 -3.64
CA TYR A 197 10.57 0.98 -2.23
C TYR A 197 10.56 -0.53 -2.01
N VAL A 198 11.40 -1.00 -1.08
CA VAL A 198 11.51 -2.41 -0.74
C VAL A 198 10.20 -2.93 -0.15
N LYS A 199 9.74 -4.07 -0.66
CA LYS A 199 8.65 -4.86 -0.07
C LYS A 199 9.19 -6.17 0.52
N GLN A 200 10.15 -6.80 -0.17
CA GLN A 200 10.80 -8.03 0.27
C GLN A 200 12.16 -8.16 -0.39
N LEU A 201 13.14 -8.61 0.36
CA LEU A 201 14.40 -9.15 -0.17
C LEU A 201 14.44 -10.65 0.14
N SER A 202 14.74 -11.45 -0.85
CA SER A 202 14.92 -12.89 -0.73
C SER A 202 16.26 -13.26 -1.34
N ILE A 203 16.86 -14.34 -0.83
CA ILE A 203 18.09 -14.91 -1.38
C ILE A 203 17.75 -16.23 -2.07
N ASP A 204 18.50 -16.60 -3.10
CA ASP A 204 18.34 -17.90 -3.74
C ASP A 204 18.97 -19.05 -2.91
N CYS A 205 18.86 -20.27 -3.43
CA CYS A 205 19.20 -21.48 -2.66
C CYS A 205 20.67 -21.64 -2.33
N ASP A 206 21.57 -21.00 -3.06
CA ASP A 206 23.02 -21.07 -2.85
C ASP A 206 23.65 -19.72 -2.45
N ASN A 207 22.82 -18.74 -2.10
CA ASN A 207 23.15 -17.45 -1.53
C ASN A 207 23.96 -16.52 -2.45
N ASP A 208 23.83 -16.63 -3.76
CA ASP A 208 24.60 -15.85 -4.72
C ASP A 208 23.78 -14.81 -5.51
N THR A 209 22.43 -14.80 -5.35
CA THR A 209 21.55 -13.87 -6.07
C THR A 209 20.40 -13.39 -5.18
N ILE A 210 20.22 -12.07 -5.08
CA ILE A 210 19.09 -11.45 -4.37
C ILE A 210 17.92 -11.24 -5.33
N LEU A 211 16.70 -11.66 -4.93
CA LEU A 211 15.44 -11.22 -5.52
C LEU A 211 14.85 -10.10 -4.66
N ALA A 212 14.75 -8.91 -5.24
CA ALA A 212 14.13 -7.74 -4.60
C ALA A 212 12.73 -7.51 -5.18
N LYS A 213 11.68 -7.74 -4.37
CA LYS A 213 10.32 -7.29 -4.69
C LYS A 213 10.15 -5.86 -4.24
N VAL A 214 9.82 -4.97 -5.17
CA VAL A 214 9.76 -3.52 -4.93
C VAL A 214 8.45 -2.91 -5.42
N GLN A 215 8.07 -1.81 -4.79
CA GLN A 215 7.12 -0.87 -5.38
C GLN A 215 7.90 0.10 -6.25
N GLN A 216 7.77 -0.02 -7.57
CA GLN A 216 8.40 0.88 -8.52
C GLN A 216 7.56 2.13 -8.75
N ILE A 217 8.13 3.30 -8.53
CA ILE A 217 7.54 4.57 -8.94
C ILE A 217 8.08 4.95 -10.32
N GLY A 218 7.17 5.21 -11.27
CA GLY A 218 7.55 5.54 -12.64
C GLY A 218 8.33 4.45 -13.37
N ALA A 219 9.24 4.84 -14.26
CA ALA A 219 10.04 3.95 -15.08
C ALA A 219 11.26 3.38 -14.34
N ALA A 220 11.49 2.07 -14.43
CA ALA A 220 12.71 1.47 -13.90
C ALA A 220 13.90 1.76 -14.83
N CYS A 221 13.69 1.76 -16.13
CA CYS A 221 14.75 1.99 -17.13
C CYS A 221 15.07 3.49 -17.27
N HIS A 222 16.35 3.80 -17.48
CA HIS A 222 16.82 5.17 -17.77
C HIS A 222 16.32 5.71 -19.13
N THR A 223 15.85 4.83 -20.01
CA THR A 223 15.26 5.20 -21.30
C THR A 223 13.78 5.57 -21.22
N GLY A 224 13.18 5.57 -20.00
CA GLY A 224 11.76 5.85 -19.77
C GLY A 224 10.85 4.63 -19.84
N ASN A 225 11.37 3.45 -20.18
CA ASN A 225 10.59 2.21 -20.19
C ASN A 225 10.34 1.70 -18.76
N ARG A 226 9.19 1.07 -18.55
CA ARG A 226 8.83 0.47 -17.26
C ARG A 226 9.85 -0.55 -16.78
N SER A 227 10.28 -1.45 -17.68
CA SER A 227 11.29 -2.47 -17.44
C SER A 227 12.51 -2.23 -18.33
N CYS A 228 13.69 -2.68 -17.90
CA CYS A 228 14.88 -2.75 -18.73
C CYS A 228 14.81 -3.85 -19.78
N PHE A 229 13.89 -4.80 -19.63
CA PHE A 229 13.71 -5.96 -20.52
C PHE A 229 12.65 -5.72 -21.60
N TYR A 230 12.66 -4.54 -22.21
CA TYR A 230 11.69 -4.14 -23.25
C TYR A 230 12.06 -4.56 -24.68
N ARG A 231 13.27 -5.12 -24.89
CA ARG A 231 13.71 -5.62 -26.19
C ARG A 231 13.73 -7.15 -26.17
N GLU A 232 13.14 -7.76 -27.18
CA GLU A 232 13.09 -9.20 -27.35
C GLU A 232 14.30 -9.68 -28.12
N ILE A 233 14.97 -10.73 -27.64
CA ILE A 233 16.03 -11.45 -28.38
C ILE A 233 15.40 -12.59 -29.20
N LEU A 234 14.45 -13.30 -28.55
CA LEU A 234 13.70 -14.40 -29.15
C LEU A 234 12.30 -14.40 -28.55
N LYS A 235 11.29 -14.56 -29.40
CA LYS A 235 9.92 -14.75 -29.00
C LYS A 235 9.28 -15.88 -29.75
N LYS A 236 8.62 -16.77 -29.07
CA LYS A 236 7.69 -17.73 -29.66
C LYS A 236 6.28 -17.21 -29.45
N ASP A 237 5.41 -17.34 -30.43
CA ASP A 237 4.01 -17.00 -30.26
C ASP A 237 3.40 -17.84 -29.13
N TYR A 238 2.83 -17.16 -28.17
CA TYR A 238 2.07 -17.75 -27.07
C TYR A 238 0.97 -16.78 -26.64
N HIS A 239 -0.09 -17.32 -26.08
CA HIS A 239 -1.14 -16.53 -25.45
C HIS A 239 -0.78 -16.31 -23.97
N GLU A 240 -0.79 -15.05 -23.56
CA GLU A 240 -0.62 -14.73 -22.13
C GLU A 240 -1.88 -15.15 -21.37
N THR A 241 -1.70 -16.07 -20.42
CA THR A 241 -2.80 -16.61 -19.61
C THR A 241 -2.58 -16.42 -18.10
N ASN A 242 -1.50 -15.73 -17.70
CA ASN A 242 -1.31 -15.38 -16.29
C ASN A 242 -2.42 -14.42 -15.86
N PRO A 243 -3.31 -14.79 -14.92
CA PRO A 243 -4.45 -13.95 -14.53
C PRO A 243 -4.01 -12.56 -14.03
N ALA A 244 -2.90 -12.46 -13.29
CA ALA A 244 -2.40 -11.19 -12.78
C ALA A 244 -2.04 -10.20 -13.92
N ILE A 245 -1.52 -10.73 -15.03
CA ILE A 245 -1.14 -9.94 -16.21
C ILE A 245 -2.39 -9.62 -17.05
N VAL A 246 -3.21 -10.63 -17.33
CA VAL A 246 -4.40 -10.49 -18.16
C VAL A 246 -5.39 -9.48 -17.57
N PHE A 247 -5.67 -9.58 -16.27
CA PHE A 247 -6.59 -8.66 -15.60
C PHE A 247 -6.04 -7.24 -15.52
N ASP A 248 -4.76 -7.06 -15.22
CA ASP A 248 -4.11 -5.75 -15.18
C ASP A 248 -4.12 -5.08 -16.57
N HIS A 249 -3.78 -5.83 -17.62
CA HIS A 249 -3.77 -5.32 -19.00
C HIS A 249 -5.18 -4.94 -19.47
N LEU A 250 -6.17 -5.79 -19.21
CA LEU A 250 -7.55 -5.53 -19.63
C LEU A 250 -8.13 -4.31 -18.89
N TYR A 251 -7.88 -4.20 -17.59
CA TYR A 251 -8.32 -3.04 -16.82
C TYR A 251 -7.67 -1.75 -17.31
N LYS A 252 -6.36 -1.76 -17.59
CA LYS A 252 -5.66 -0.62 -18.19
C LYS A 252 -6.20 -0.24 -19.58
N LEU A 253 -6.57 -1.22 -20.38
CA LEU A 253 -7.21 -0.97 -21.66
C LEU A 253 -8.57 -0.27 -21.50
N ILE A 254 -9.37 -0.69 -20.50
CA ILE A 254 -10.66 -0.06 -20.20
C ILE A 254 -10.45 1.39 -19.75
N GLU A 255 -9.48 1.65 -18.85
CA GLU A 255 -9.11 3.00 -18.41
C GLU A 255 -8.61 3.87 -19.58
N ASP A 256 -7.78 3.31 -20.47
CA ASP A 256 -7.35 4.02 -21.67
C ASP A 256 -8.51 4.38 -22.59
N ARG A 257 -9.47 3.48 -22.78
CA ARG A 257 -10.68 3.77 -23.57
C ARG A 257 -11.56 4.84 -22.95
N LYS A 258 -11.57 4.94 -21.63
CA LYS A 258 -12.28 6.01 -20.91
C LYS A 258 -11.61 7.39 -21.14
N GLN A 259 -10.28 7.44 -21.15
CA GLN A 259 -9.52 8.67 -21.34
C GLN A 259 -9.36 9.06 -22.80
N HIS A 260 -9.21 8.05 -23.69
CA HIS A 260 -8.99 8.19 -25.13
C HIS A 260 -10.03 7.37 -25.89
N PRO A 261 -11.27 7.88 -26.06
CA PRO A 261 -12.34 7.18 -26.76
C PRO A 261 -11.95 6.79 -28.18
N LYS A 262 -12.32 5.56 -28.58
CA LYS A 262 -12.07 5.03 -29.91
C LYS A 262 -13.38 4.66 -30.58
N GLU A 263 -13.60 5.10 -31.79
CA GLU A 263 -14.77 4.79 -32.59
C GLU A 263 -14.95 3.27 -32.74
N GLY A 264 -16.19 2.78 -32.60
CA GLY A 264 -16.52 1.35 -32.65
C GLY A 264 -16.12 0.54 -31.42
N SER A 265 -15.60 1.18 -30.35
CA SER A 265 -15.25 0.49 -29.10
C SER A 265 -16.49 0.15 -28.29
N TYR A 266 -16.67 -1.13 -27.97
CA TYR A 266 -17.74 -1.59 -27.09
C TYR A 266 -17.59 -1.04 -25.65
N THR A 267 -16.36 -0.90 -25.15
CA THR A 267 -16.08 -0.25 -23.86
C THR A 267 -16.62 1.18 -23.85
N ASN A 268 -16.33 1.97 -24.91
CA ASN A 268 -16.83 3.34 -25.02
C ASN A 268 -18.36 3.39 -25.09
N TYR A 269 -18.95 2.50 -25.85
CA TYR A 269 -20.42 2.39 -25.90
C TYR A 269 -21.02 2.16 -24.51
N LEU A 270 -20.47 1.26 -23.70
CA LEU A 270 -20.97 1.02 -22.34
C LEU A 270 -20.82 2.25 -21.44
N LEU A 271 -19.68 2.91 -21.48
CA LEU A 271 -19.41 4.13 -20.70
C LEU A 271 -20.33 5.29 -21.11
N GLU A 272 -20.58 5.47 -22.39
CA GLU A 272 -21.50 6.49 -22.93
C GLU A 272 -22.96 6.23 -22.55
N GLN A 273 -23.39 4.97 -22.53
CA GLN A 273 -24.73 4.59 -22.10
C GLN A 273 -24.94 4.70 -20.58
N GLY A 274 -23.84 4.82 -19.84
CA GLY A 274 -23.79 5.08 -18.41
C GLY A 274 -24.09 3.87 -17.52
N ILE A 275 -24.16 4.17 -16.22
CA ILE A 275 -24.16 3.15 -15.16
C ILE A 275 -25.29 2.12 -15.29
N ASP A 276 -26.51 2.53 -15.69
CA ASP A 276 -27.65 1.61 -15.76
C ASP A 276 -27.44 0.54 -16.84
N LYS A 277 -26.80 0.90 -17.96
CA LYS A 277 -26.46 -0.06 -19.02
C LYS A 277 -25.38 -1.04 -18.55
N ILE A 278 -24.36 -0.54 -17.83
CA ILE A 278 -23.29 -1.36 -17.27
C ILE A 278 -23.87 -2.35 -16.25
N LEU A 279 -24.70 -1.87 -15.32
CA LEU A 279 -25.36 -2.72 -14.31
C LEU A 279 -26.30 -3.76 -14.93
N LYS A 280 -27.02 -3.39 -16.00
CA LYS A 280 -27.84 -4.32 -16.75
C LYS A 280 -26.99 -5.47 -17.29
N LYS A 281 -25.84 -5.17 -17.90
CA LYS A 281 -24.92 -6.19 -18.42
C LYS A 281 -24.35 -7.08 -17.32
N VAL A 282 -23.88 -6.50 -16.22
CA VAL A 282 -23.41 -7.30 -15.07
C VAL A 282 -24.49 -8.28 -14.58
N GLY A 283 -25.76 -7.83 -14.52
CA GLY A 283 -26.88 -8.70 -14.12
C GLY A 283 -27.23 -9.79 -15.15
N GLU A 284 -27.15 -9.46 -16.44
CA GLU A 284 -27.34 -10.41 -17.54
C GLU A 284 -26.31 -11.55 -17.46
N GLU A 285 -25.01 -11.21 -17.45
CA GLU A 285 -23.92 -12.18 -17.41
C GLU A 285 -23.94 -13.03 -16.13
N ALA A 286 -24.27 -12.42 -14.97
CA ALA A 286 -24.42 -13.16 -13.73
C ALA A 286 -25.55 -14.22 -13.83
N THR A 287 -26.63 -13.90 -14.53
CA THR A 287 -27.72 -14.83 -14.77
C THR A 287 -27.35 -15.95 -15.76
N GLU A 288 -26.60 -15.58 -16.80
CA GLU A 288 -26.12 -16.53 -17.81
C GLU A 288 -25.09 -17.51 -17.20
N ILE A 289 -24.24 -17.09 -16.26
CA ILE A 289 -23.39 -18.00 -15.46
C ILE A 289 -24.26 -19.04 -14.72
N ILE A 290 -25.37 -18.63 -14.10
CA ILE A 290 -26.24 -19.56 -13.36
C ILE A 290 -26.87 -20.58 -14.30
N ILE A 291 -27.27 -20.17 -15.51
CA ILE A 291 -27.83 -21.04 -16.53
C ILE A 291 -26.75 -21.99 -17.07
N ALA A 292 -25.62 -21.46 -17.48
CA ALA A 292 -24.49 -22.23 -18.00
C ALA A 292 -23.97 -23.27 -17.00
N ALA A 293 -23.97 -22.93 -15.70
CA ALA A 293 -23.56 -23.86 -14.64
C ALA A 293 -24.47 -25.13 -14.53
N LYS A 294 -25.65 -25.10 -15.11
CA LYS A 294 -26.57 -26.29 -15.19
C LYS A 294 -26.26 -27.19 -16.38
N ASN A 295 -25.51 -26.70 -17.35
CA ASN A 295 -25.09 -27.47 -18.51
C ASN A 295 -23.82 -28.28 -18.23
N PRO A 296 -23.71 -29.51 -18.79
CA PRO A 296 -22.52 -30.33 -18.60
C PRO A 296 -21.31 -29.82 -19.39
N ASN A 297 -21.50 -28.91 -20.35
CA ASN A 297 -20.43 -28.35 -21.16
C ASN A 297 -19.69 -27.18 -20.41
N PRO A 298 -18.43 -27.33 -20.00
CA PRO A 298 -17.72 -26.28 -19.30
C PRO A 298 -17.36 -25.06 -20.18
N GLU A 299 -17.50 -25.14 -21.49
CA GLU A 299 -17.18 -24.03 -22.38
C GLU A 299 -18.13 -22.86 -22.21
N GLU A 300 -19.42 -23.09 -22.06
CA GLU A 300 -20.43 -22.04 -21.88
C GLU A 300 -20.11 -21.23 -20.59
N ILE A 301 -19.95 -21.90 -19.45
CA ILE A 301 -19.66 -21.21 -18.19
C ILE A 301 -18.36 -20.41 -18.25
N LYS A 302 -17.37 -20.86 -19.01
CA LYS A 302 -16.11 -20.13 -19.23
C LYS A 302 -16.36 -18.80 -19.95
N TYR A 303 -17.21 -18.79 -20.99
CA TYR A 303 -17.55 -17.57 -21.72
C TYR A 303 -18.30 -16.60 -20.83
N GLU A 304 -19.35 -17.06 -20.14
CA GLU A 304 -20.15 -16.19 -19.28
C GLU A 304 -19.37 -15.60 -18.11
N ILE A 305 -18.46 -16.38 -17.49
CA ILE A 305 -17.56 -15.85 -16.45
C ILE A 305 -16.62 -14.80 -17.04
N SER A 306 -16.12 -14.99 -18.25
CA SER A 306 -15.22 -14.02 -18.89
C SER A 306 -15.96 -12.71 -19.18
N ASP A 307 -17.17 -12.76 -19.70
CA ASP A 307 -17.99 -11.59 -20.00
C ASP A 307 -18.44 -10.88 -18.72
N PHE A 308 -18.80 -11.63 -17.68
CA PHE A 308 -19.08 -11.08 -16.36
C PHE A 308 -17.88 -10.30 -15.79
N LEU A 309 -16.67 -10.89 -15.80
CA LEU A 309 -15.48 -10.25 -15.32
C LEU A 309 -15.15 -8.98 -16.12
N TYR A 310 -15.33 -9.01 -17.44
CA TYR A 310 -15.16 -7.83 -18.29
C TYR A 310 -16.12 -6.69 -17.89
N HIS A 311 -17.42 -6.98 -17.77
CA HIS A 311 -18.42 -5.96 -17.38
C HIS A 311 -18.23 -5.45 -15.95
N VAL A 312 -17.76 -6.31 -15.03
CA VAL A 312 -17.36 -5.89 -13.68
C VAL A 312 -16.16 -4.93 -13.72
N MET A 313 -15.17 -5.16 -14.59
CA MET A 313 -14.04 -4.23 -14.75
C MET A 313 -14.49 -2.88 -15.32
N VAL A 314 -15.44 -2.86 -16.26
CA VAL A 314 -16.03 -1.58 -16.74
C VAL A 314 -16.77 -0.86 -15.61
N LEU A 315 -17.53 -1.59 -14.78
CA LEU A 315 -18.17 -1.03 -13.59
C LEU A 315 -17.15 -0.48 -12.58
N MET A 316 -16.05 -1.20 -12.34
CA MET A 316 -14.97 -0.75 -11.47
C MET A 316 -14.38 0.57 -11.98
N SER A 317 -14.05 0.66 -13.26
CA SER A 317 -13.56 1.88 -13.91
C SER A 317 -14.54 3.03 -13.77
N GLU A 318 -15.85 2.79 -14.01
CA GLU A 318 -16.88 3.81 -13.87
C GLU A 318 -17.02 4.35 -12.44
N ARG A 319 -16.78 3.51 -11.44
CA ARG A 319 -16.86 3.85 -10.00
C ARG A 319 -15.52 4.23 -9.37
N GLY A 320 -14.43 4.21 -10.12
CA GLY A 320 -13.09 4.53 -9.60
C GLY A 320 -12.57 3.48 -8.60
N VAL A 321 -13.04 2.22 -8.72
CA VAL A 321 -12.58 1.09 -7.89
C VAL A 321 -11.49 0.34 -8.64
N THR A 322 -10.37 0.09 -8.00
CA THR A 322 -9.22 -0.59 -8.58
C THR A 322 -9.13 -2.06 -8.18
N TRP A 323 -8.32 -2.84 -8.91
CA TRP A 323 -7.98 -4.21 -8.48
C TRP A 323 -7.30 -4.24 -7.11
N ASP A 324 -6.51 -3.21 -6.75
CA ASP A 324 -5.90 -3.10 -5.43
C ASP A 324 -6.96 -3.02 -4.32
N ASP A 325 -8.06 -2.32 -4.56
CA ASP A 325 -9.14 -2.20 -3.59
C ASP A 325 -9.85 -3.55 -3.41
N ILE A 326 -10.17 -4.22 -4.52
CA ILE A 326 -10.83 -5.53 -4.51
C ILE A 326 -9.94 -6.60 -3.87
N THR A 327 -8.67 -6.69 -4.28
CA THR A 327 -7.76 -7.71 -3.76
C THR A 327 -7.39 -7.48 -2.31
N ARG A 328 -7.32 -6.23 -1.86
CA ARG A 328 -7.13 -5.88 -0.44
C ARG A 328 -8.30 -6.38 0.41
N GLU A 329 -9.53 -6.19 -0.06
CA GLU A 329 -10.73 -6.69 0.64
C GLU A 329 -10.77 -8.22 0.67
N LEU A 330 -10.44 -8.87 -0.45
CA LEU A 330 -10.37 -10.33 -0.53
C LEU A 330 -9.28 -10.93 0.37
N ALA A 331 -8.11 -10.30 0.44
CA ALA A 331 -7.00 -10.76 1.28
C ALA A 331 -7.27 -10.62 2.78
N ASN A 332 -8.28 -9.83 3.18
CA ASN A 332 -8.69 -9.65 4.57
C ASN A 332 -9.83 -10.59 5.01
N ARG A 333 -10.29 -11.48 4.13
CA ARG A 333 -11.31 -12.52 4.42
C ARG A 333 -10.68 -13.82 4.89
#